data_9ef77be5062d48e834d307919cca4501
#
_entry.id   9ef77be5062d48e834d307919cca4501
#
_cell.length_a   1.000
_cell.length_b   1.000
_cell.length_c   1.000
_cell.angle_alpha   90.00
_cell.angle_beta   90.00
_cell.angle_gamma   90.00
#
_symmetry.space_group_name_H-M   'P 1'
#
loop_
_entity.id
_entity.type
_entity.pdbx_description
1 polymer ?
#
loop_
_entity_poly.entity_id
_entity_poly.type
_entity_poly.pdbx_seq_one_letter_code
_entity_poly.pdbx_strand_id
1 'polypeptide(L)'
;MAVGGKGIDMDKVQVHPTGLVDPKDPHAKVKFLAAEALRGVGGLLLDAGGDRFIDELEKRDVVSNAMWKRDKFPVRLVLNTKAAKEIQWHVKHYEGRGLMRHFKSGADLANEMGIPVSKLEETFKDYNDYASGRKKDPHGKKFFQNYPFDVKDEFHVALMEPVLHFTMGGVEIDDQARILIDDGKKPLEGLWACGELAGGVHGSNRLGGSALLGCVVYGRVAGHGAANYLFQKVLSQGATSSPQARLQQISLHIDPARPGRITVDWNSGAPGASYGAQSGDQPEGQVSTSAVQNDNASSSGKDAGKVKKPAKKLEIPDKEFTSEEIAKHNTKEDCWVSVNGMALDVTHFLENHPGGPKAILLYAGKDATEEFNMLHDKNVIEVEISL
;
A
#
# COMPACT_ATOMS: atom_id res chain seq x y z
N MET A 1 -20.86 -13.97 -12.11
CA MET A 1 -21.02 -12.56 -12.18
C MET A 1 -21.35 -12.17 -13.61
N ALA A 2 -21.43 -10.89 -13.97
CA ALA A 2 -22.06 -10.47 -15.26
C ALA A 2 -21.54 -11.19 -16.53
N VAL A 3 -20.30 -11.65 -16.54
CA VAL A 3 -19.69 -12.39 -17.68
C VAL A 3 -19.54 -13.90 -17.44
N GLY A 4 -20.24 -14.47 -16.47
CA GLY A 4 -20.22 -15.90 -16.15
C GLY A 4 -19.09 -16.34 -15.20
N GLY A 5 -18.27 -15.42 -14.70
CA GLY A 5 -17.22 -15.77 -13.74
C GLY A 5 -17.81 -16.25 -12.41
N LYS A 6 -17.19 -17.27 -11.81
CA LYS A 6 -17.58 -17.84 -10.52
C LYS A 6 -17.01 -17.03 -9.36
N GLY A 7 -17.81 -16.83 -8.33
CA GLY A 7 -17.35 -16.30 -7.05
C GLY A 7 -17.03 -17.41 -6.06
N ILE A 8 -16.00 -17.23 -5.26
CA ILE A 8 -15.60 -18.15 -4.18
C ILE A 8 -15.42 -17.39 -2.89
N ASP A 9 -15.77 -18.00 -1.76
CA ASP A 9 -15.52 -17.46 -0.41
C ASP A 9 -16.10 -16.04 -0.18
N MET A 10 -17.21 -15.71 -0.85
CA MET A 10 -17.80 -14.35 -0.85
C MET A 10 -18.30 -13.90 0.52
N ASP A 11 -18.46 -14.81 1.45
CA ASP A 11 -18.82 -14.56 2.85
C ASP A 11 -17.59 -14.32 3.76
N LYS A 12 -16.38 -14.58 3.26
CA LYS A 12 -15.15 -14.48 4.04
C LYS A 12 -14.53 -13.09 3.93
N VAL A 13 -14.73 -12.30 4.97
CA VAL A 13 -14.15 -10.96 5.10
C VAL A 13 -13.24 -10.94 6.32
N GLN A 14 -12.00 -10.48 6.15
CA GLN A 14 -11.06 -10.32 7.24
C GLN A 14 -11.31 -9.02 7.98
N VAL A 15 -11.51 -9.11 9.29
CA VAL A 15 -11.57 -7.98 10.21
C VAL A 15 -10.22 -7.86 10.92
N HIS A 16 -9.75 -6.64 11.08
CA HIS A 16 -8.51 -6.34 11.79
C HIS A 16 -8.81 -5.61 13.09
N PRO A 17 -8.21 -6.01 14.24
CA PRO A 17 -8.56 -5.45 15.54
C PRO A 17 -7.95 -4.05 15.79
N THR A 18 -6.99 -3.62 14.99
CA THR A 18 -6.21 -2.42 15.27
C THR A 18 -6.46 -1.28 14.27
N GLY A 19 -7.72 -1.01 13.96
CA GLY A 19 -8.12 0.26 13.34
C GLY A 19 -7.91 1.40 14.33
N LEU A 20 -7.04 2.37 13.98
CA LEU A 20 -6.77 3.54 14.82
C LEU A 20 -7.95 4.50 14.78
N VAL A 21 -8.48 4.83 15.93
CA VAL A 21 -9.53 5.84 16.07
C VAL A 21 -8.89 7.22 16.15
N ASP A 22 -9.21 8.09 15.22
CA ASP A 22 -8.80 9.49 15.28
C ASP A 22 -9.65 10.21 16.34
N PRO A 23 -9.06 10.75 17.41
CA PRO A 23 -9.80 11.50 18.43
C PRO A 23 -10.56 12.73 17.90
N LYS A 24 -10.12 13.26 16.73
CA LYS A 24 -10.76 14.41 16.08
C LYS A 24 -11.96 14.02 15.23
N ASP A 25 -11.97 12.78 14.72
CA ASP A 25 -13.07 12.20 13.95
C ASP A 25 -13.26 10.71 14.33
N PRO A 26 -13.78 10.44 15.53
CA PRO A 26 -13.91 9.07 16.02
C PRO A 26 -14.90 8.22 15.20
N HIS A 27 -15.78 8.85 14.46
CA HIS A 27 -16.79 8.19 13.62
C HIS A 27 -16.38 8.09 12.13
N ALA A 28 -15.16 8.42 11.78
CA ALA A 28 -14.64 8.26 10.42
C ALA A 28 -14.91 6.83 9.91
N LYS A 29 -15.50 6.70 8.72
CA LYS A 29 -15.80 5.39 8.12
C LYS A 29 -14.55 4.62 7.72
N VAL A 30 -13.48 5.34 7.38
CA VAL A 30 -12.18 4.78 7.03
C VAL A 30 -11.21 5.09 8.16
N LYS A 31 -10.63 4.04 8.74
CA LYS A 31 -9.65 4.18 9.82
C LYS A 31 -8.24 3.92 9.28
N PHE A 32 -7.28 4.55 9.89
CA PHE A 32 -5.88 4.22 9.66
C PHE A 32 -5.57 2.88 10.34
N LEU A 33 -4.99 1.94 9.61
CA LEU A 33 -4.67 0.63 10.17
C LEU A 33 -3.31 0.68 10.87
N ALA A 34 -3.29 0.31 12.17
CA ALA A 34 -2.04 0.14 12.88
C ALA A 34 -1.33 -1.16 12.49
N ALA A 35 0.00 -1.11 12.42
CA ALA A 35 0.82 -2.29 12.18
C ALA A 35 0.58 -3.37 13.23
N GLU A 36 0.49 -4.62 12.81
CA GLU A 36 0.35 -5.79 13.69
C GLU A 36 1.53 -5.91 14.68
N ALA A 37 2.68 -5.39 14.27
CA ALA A 37 3.90 -5.32 15.08
C ALA A 37 3.70 -4.65 16.44
N LEU A 38 2.75 -3.69 16.60
CA LEU A 38 2.48 -3.07 17.90
C LEU A 38 2.06 -4.10 18.95
N ARG A 39 1.26 -5.10 18.57
CA ARG A 39 0.90 -6.21 19.45
C ARG A 39 2.07 -7.17 19.64
N GLY A 40 2.83 -7.37 18.54
CA GLY A 40 4.01 -8.25 18.51
C GLY A 40 5.11 -7.85 19.47
N VAL A 41 5.40 -6.55 19.61
CA VAL A 41 6.40 -6.03 20.57
C VAL A 41 5.91 -5.97 22.01
N GLY A 42 4.75 -6.55 22.31
CA GLY A 42 4.22 -6.62 23.67
C GLY A 42 3.21 -5.54 24.04
N GLY A 43 2.61 -4.87 23.04
CA GLY A 43 1.51 -3.94 23.28
C GLY A 43 0.31 -4.64 23.93
N LEU A 44 -0.21 -4.07 25.02
CA LEU A 44 -1.40 -4.58 25.73
C LEU A 44 -2.67 -3.99 25.12
N LEU A 45 -3.74 -4.80 25.08
CA LEU A 45 -5.08 -4.33 24.78
C LEU A 45 -5.88 -4.22 26.10
N LEU A 46 -6.20 -2.98 26.48
CA LEU A 46 -6.99 -2.66 27.64
C LEU A 46 -8.37 -2.17 27.24
N ASP A 47 -9.43 -2.68 27.90
CA ASP A 47 -10.77 -2.14 27.75
C ASP A 47 -10.94 -0.79 28.48
N ALA A 48 -12.11 -0.18 28.40
CA ALA A 48 -12.42 1.09 29.06
C ALA A 48 -12.19 1.05 30.59
N GLY A 49 -12.31 -0.12 31.20
CA GLY A 49 -12.08 -0.32 32.65
C GLY A 49 -10.63 -0.60 33.02
N GLY A 50 -9.70 -0.66 32.06
CA GLY A 50 -8.29 -0.96 32.30
C GLY A 50 -7.96 -2.45 32.44
N ASP A 51 -8.90 -3.34 32.05
CA ASP A 51 -8.71 -4.79 32.09
C ASP A 51 -8.15 -5.31 30.76
N ARG A 52 -7.19 -6.25 30.84
CA ARG A 52 -6.88 -7.15 29.72
C ARG A 52 -8.01 -8.16 29.56
N PHE A 53 -8.30 -8.54 28.31
CA PHE A 53 -9.44 -9.40 28.02
C PHE A 53 -9.15 -10.50 26.99
N ILE A 54 -7.94 -10.55 26.43
CA ILE A 54 -7.53 -11.50 25.37
C ILE A 54 -6.02 -11.70 25.38
N ASP A 55 -5.51 -12.77 24.77
CA ASP A 55 -4.14 -12.84 24.28
C ASP A 55 -4.02 -11.92 23.05
N GLU A 56 -3.23 -10.89 23.17
CA GLU A 56 -3.04 -9.88 22.14
C GLU A 56 -2.41 -10.45 20.85
N LEU A 57 -1.76 -11.63 20.93
CA LEU A 57 -1.11 -12.31 19.81
C LEU A 57 -2.04 -13.30 19.09
N GLU A 58 -3.27 -13.46 19.53
CA GLU A 58 -4.25 -14.28 18.84
C GLU A 58 -4.57 -13.75 17.42
N LYS A 59 -5.21 -14.61 16.62
CA LYS A 59 -5.62 -14.28 15.25
C LYS A 59 -6.51 -13.04 15.22
N ARG A 60 -6.47 -12.32 14.14
CA ARG A 60 -7.19 -11.03 13.97
C ARG A 60 -8.67 -11.13 14.24
N ASP A 61 -9.32 -12.17 13.71
CA ASP A 61 -10.73 -12.46 13.91
C ASP A 61 -11.05 -12.78 15.38
N VAL A 62 -10.20 -13.53 16.08
CA VAL A 62 -10.36 -13.87 17.50
C VAL A 62 -10.29 -12.61 18.35
N VAL A 63 -9.28 -11.76 18.15
CA VAL A 63 -9.13 -10.51 18.90
C VAL A 63 -10.28 -9.55 18.59
N SER A 64 -10.66 -9.37 17.32
CA SER A 64 -11.78 -8.50 16.93
C SER A 64 -13.09 -8.95 17.54
N ASN A 65 -13.37 -10.25 17.51
CA ASN A 65 -14.57 -10.82 18.15
C ASN A 65 -14.56 -10.64 19.67
N ALA A 66 -13.39 -10.74 20.31
CA ALA A 66 -13.27 -10.50 21.76
C ALA A 66 -13.55 -9.03 22.09
N MET A 67 -13.07 -8.07 21.28
CA MET A 67 -13.37 -6.64 21.43
C MET A 67 -14.89 -6.38 21.35
N TRP A 68 -15.57 -6.91 20.33
CA TRP A 68 -17.02 -6.74 20.17
C TRP A 68 -17.83 -7.42 21.31
N LYS A 69 -17.46 -8.64 21.71
CA LYS A 69 -18.14 -9.35 22.81
C LYS A 69 -17.96 -8.66 24.17
N ARG A 70 -16.81 -8.01 24.38
CA ARG A 70 -16.53 -7.28 25.61
C ARG A 70 -17.43 -6.06 25.78
N ASP A 71 -17.71 -5.36 24.66
CA ASP A 71 -18.55 -4.15 24.57
C ASP A 71 -18.17 -3.04 25.58
N LYS A 72 -16.86 -2.96 25.90
CA LYS A 72 -16.29 -1.95 26.80
C LYS A 72 -15.31 -1.07 26.03
N PHE A 73 -15.85 -0.28 25.13
CA PHE A 73 -15.08 0.71 24.36
C PHE A 73 -14.90 2.01 25.15
N PRO A 74 -13.85 2.79 24.84
CA PRO A 74 -12.82 2.50 23.84
C PRO A 74 -11.80 1.44 24.31
N VAL A 75 -11.34 0.60 23.38
CA VAL A 75 -10.19 -0.27 23.61
C VAL A 75 -8.91 0.51 23.34
N ARG A 76 -7.93 0.34 24.20
CA ARG A 76 -6.63 1.01 24.09
C ARG A 76 -5.52 0.01 23.85
N LEU A 77 -4.68 0.28 22.86
CA LEU A 77 -3.39 -0.39 22.73
C LEU A 77 -2.36 0.46 23.49
N VAL A 78 -1.69 -0.17 24.46
CA VAL A 78 -0.76 0.47 25.38
C VAL A 78 0.64 -0.12 25.20
N LEU A 79 1.60 0.72 24.82
CA LEU A 79 3.01 0.39 24.74
C LEU A 79 3.73 1.04 25.92
N ASN A 80 4.59 0.30 26.60
CA ASN A 80 5.54 0.86 27.55
C ASN A 80 6.78 1.40 26.85
N THR A 81 7.69 2.04 27.56
CA THR A 81 8.93 2.63 26.99
C THR A 81 9.76 1.62 26.22
N LYS A 82 9.87 0.36 26.68
CA LYS A 82 10.66 -0.67 26.00
C LYS A 82 10.06 -1.04 24.65
N ALA A 83 8.76 -1.33 24.62
CA ALA A 83 8.05 -1.65 23.40
C ALA A 83 8.06 -0.48 22.40
N ALA A 84 7.81 0.74 22.89
CA ALA A 84 7.83 1.94 22.06
C ALA A 84 9.21 2.21 21.43
N LYS A 85 10.29 1.95 22.17
CA LYS A 85 11.66 2.11 21.66
C LYS A 85 11.97 1.10 20.55
N GLU A 86 11.50 -0.15 20.65
CA GLU A 86 11.73 -1.19 19.66
C GLU A 86 11.08 -0.85 18.32
N ILE A 87 9.91 -0.20 18.33
CA ILE A 87 9.19 0.21 17.13
C ILE A 87 9.02 1.72 17.04
N GLN A 88 10.06 2.47 17.41
CA GLN A 88 10.04 3.94 17.52
C GLN A 88 9.52 4.63 16.27
N TRP A 89 9.83 4.09 15.08
CA TRP A 89 9.32 4.65 13.83
C TRP A 89 7.79 4.65 13.77
N HIS A 90 7.15 3.52 14.08
CA HIS A 90 5.68 3.41 14.11
C HIS A 90 5.08 4.37 15.14
N VAL A 91 5.69 4.45 16.32
CA VAL A 91 5.23 5.34 17.39
C VAL A 91 5.27 6.80 16.93
N LYS A 92 6.41 7.28 16.43
CA LYS A 92 6.54 8.65 15.89
C LYS A 92 5.56 8.92 14.75
N HIS A 93 5.38 7.95 13.86
CA HIS A 93 4.46 8.06 12.73
C HIS A 93 3.01 8.25 13.18
N TYR A 94 2.55 7.47 14.17
CA TYR A 94 1.18 7.55 14.67
C TYR A 94 0.97 8.77 15.58
N GLU A 95 1.97 9.15 16.37
CA GLU A 95 1.93 10.39 17.18
C GLU A 95 1.88 11.64 16.29
N GLY A 96 2.72 11.70 15.26
CA GLY A 96 2.73 12.80 14.32
C GLY A 96 1.41 12.95 13.56
N ARG A 97 0.63 11.87 13.39
CA ARG A 97 -0.74 11.91 12.86
C ARG A 97 -1.81 12.23 13.90
N GLY A 98 -1.44 12.30 15.17
CA GLY A 98 -2.38 12.49 16.28
C GLY A 98 -3.23 11.26 16.61
N LEU A 99 -2.84 10.07 16.12
CA LEU A 99 -3.53 8.78 16.33
C LEU A 99 -3.01 8.01 17.54
N MET A 100 -1.85 8.39 18.07
CA MET A 100 -1.25 7.85 19.27
C MET A 100 -0.87 9.00 20.20
N ARG A 101 -0.99 8.81 21.50
CA ARG A 101 -0.70 9.82 22.52
C ARG A 101 0.34 9.32 23.48
N HIS A 102 1.25 10.20 23.87
CA HIS A 102 2.27 9.95 24.88
C HIS A 102 1.77 10.36 26.27
N PHE A 103 1.97 9.50 27.27
CA PHE A 103 1.67 9.73 28.69
C PHE A 103 2.95 9.55 29.49
N LYS A 104 3.25 10.53 30.36
CA LYS A 104 4.48 10.54 31.15
C LYS A 104 4.46 9.54 32.31
N SER A 105 3.30 9.03 32.66
CA SER A 105 3.12 8.06 33.73
C SER A 105 1.82 7.26 33.59
N GLY A 106 1.72 6.15 34.29
CA GLY A 106 0.46 5.40 34.45
C GLY A 106 -0.61 6.20 35.19
N ALA A 107 -0.23 7.18 36.02
CA ALA A 107 -1.19 8.06 36.66
C ALA A 107 -1.87 8.99 35.64
N ASP A 108 -1.10 9.55 34.69
CA ASP A 108 -1.65 10.36 33.61
C ASP A 108 -2.58 9.53 32.70
N LEU A 109 -2.18 8.29 32.41
CA LEU A 109 -2.99 7.36 31.64
C LEU A 109 -4.28 6.99 32.36
N ALA A 110 -4.21 6.62 33.67
CA ALA A 110 -5.38 6.29 34.46
C ALA A 110 -6.37 7.45 34.56
N ASN A 111 -5.85 8.68 34.73
CA ASN A 111 -6.66 9.89 34.75
C ASN A 111 -7.39 10.11 33.40
N GLU A 112 -6.70 9.93 32.27
CA GLU A 112 -7.34 9.99 30.94
C GLU A 112 -8.41 8.92 30.76
N MET A 113 -8.18 7.71 31.29
CA MET A 113 -9.13 6.62 31.24
C MET A 113 -10.32 6.80 32.21
N GLY A 114 -10.24 7.71 33.17
CA GLY A 114 -11.24 7.89 34.20
C GLY A 114 -11.30 6.74 35.22
N ILE A 115 -10.17 6.04 35.46
CA ILE A 115 -10.05 4.91 36.38
C ILE A 115 -9.04 5.21 37.49
N PRO A 116 -9.11 4.54 38.64
CA PRO A 116 -8.08 4.66 39.68
C PRO A 116 -6.72 4.13 39.20
N VAL A 117 -5.62 4.76 39.56
CA VAL A 117 -4.26 4.30 39.25
C VAL A 117 -4.02 2.87 39.76
N SER A 118 -4.55 2.54 40.92
CA SER A 118 -4.48 1.20 41.52
C SER A 118 -5.05 0.10 40.60
N LYS A 119 -5.98 0.46 39.73
CA LYS A 119 -6.53 -0.49 38.74
C LYS A 119 -5.49 -0.85 37.65
N LEU A 120 -4.74 0.13 37.16
CA LEU A 120 -3.62 -0.13 36.23
C LEU A 120 -2.49 -0.88 36.94
N GLU A 121 -2.17 -0.52 38.19
CA GLU A 121 -1.17 -1.23 38.98
C GLU A 121 -1.50 -2.71 39.12
N GLU A 122 -2.76 -3.04 39.43
CA GLU A 122 -3.25 -4.43 39.51
C GLU A 122 -3.10 -5.15 38.18
N THR A 123 -3.58 -4.54 37.08
CA THR A 123 -3.52 -5.12 35.74
C THR A 123 -2.07 -5.36 35.29
N PHE A 124 -1.17 -4.42 35.52
CA PHE A 124 0.24 -4.55 35.17
C PHE A 124 0.97 -5.57 36.05
N LYS A 125 0.67 -5.59 37.36
CA LYS A 125 1.21 -6.60 38.27
C LYS A 125 0.81 -8.02 37.84
N ASP A 126 -0.45 -8.23 37.55
CA ASP A 126 -0.94 -9.53 37.08
C ASP A 126 -0.27 -9.93 35.76
N TYR A 127 -0.17 -9.01 34.78
CA TYR A 127 0.55 -9.25 33.54
C TYR A 127 2.01 -9.63 33.75
N ASN A 128 2.71 -8.93 34.65
CA ASN A 128 4.10 -9.23 34.99
C ASN A 128 4.24 -10.59 35.69
N ASP A 129 3.26 -10.97 36.51
CA ASP A 129 3.22 -12.30 37.14
C ASP A 129 3.03 -13.41 36.08
N TYR A 130 2.18 -13.17 35.07
CA TYR A 130 2.01 -14.09 33.93
C TYR A 130 3.29 -14.20 33.11
N ALA A 131 3.89 -13.05 32.76
CA ALA A 131 5.10 -12.98 31.95
C ALA A 131 6.32 -13.64 32.61
N SER A 132 6.41 -13.58 33.93
CA SER A 132 7.49 -14.21 34.70
C SER A 132 7.20 -15.67 35.08
N GLY A 133 6.04 -16.22 34.68
CA GLY A 133 5.64 -17.59 34.97
C GLY A 133 5.17 -17.82 36.42
N ARG A 134 5.03 -16.76 37.25
CA ARG A 134 4.51 -16.87 38.63
C ARG A 134 3.02 -17.25 38.68
N LYS A 135 2.26 -16.81 37.66
CA LYS A 135 0.87 -17.15 37.48
C LYS A 135 0.63 -17.60 36.03
N LYS A 136 -0.40 -18.43 35.82
CA LYS A 136 -0.82 -18.81 34.47
C LYS A 136 -1.70 -17.69 33.91
N ASP A 137 -1.42 -17.25 32.68
CA ASP A 137 -2.23 -16.24 31.99
C ASP A 137 -3.64 -16.79 31.72
N PRO A 138 -4.71 -16.08 32.13
CA PRO A 138 -6.09 -16.54 31.97
C PRO A 138 -6.55 -16.59 30.53
N HIS A 139 -5.86 -15.87 29.62
CA HIS A 139 -6.14 -15.81 28.18
C HIS A 139 -5.28 -16.76 27.36
N GLY A 140 -4.37 -17.52 28.03
CA GLY A 140 -3.56 -18.53 27.37
C GLY A 140 -2.31 -18.00 26.65
N LYS A 141 -1.95 -16.74 26.83
CA LYS A 141 -0.76 -16.13 26.25
C LYS A 141 0.51 -16.87 26.67
N LYS A 142 1.36 -17.19 25.68
CA LYS A 142 2.61 -17.95 25.88
C LYS A 142 3.86 -17.11 25.66
N PHE A 143 3.76 -16.04 24.86
CA PHE A 143 4.90 -15.21 24.48
C PHE A 143 4.71 -13.81 25.04
N PHE A 144 5.65 -13.38 25.87
CA PHE A 144 5.64 -12.08 26.53
C PHE A 144 6.90 -11.31 26.13
N GLN A 145 6.72 -10.11 25.62
CA GLN A 145 7.83 -9.23 25.23
C GLN A 145 7.72 -7.90 25.98
N ASN A 146 8.87 -7.26 26.13
CA ASN A 146 9.00 -5.91 26.68
C ASN A 146 8.29 -5.68 28.05
N TYR A 147 8.26 -6.70 28.89
CA TYR A 147 7.85 -6.54 30.29
C TYR A 147 9.06 -6.24 31.20
N PRO A 148 8.91 -5.77 32.44
CA PRO A 148 7.64 -5.51 33.13
C PRO A 148 6.98 -4.20 32.66
N PHE A 149 5.66 -4.09 32.93
CA PHE A 149 4.93 -2.85 32.93
C PHE A 149 4.93 -2.27 34.35
N ASP A 150 5.20 -0.98 34.47
CA ASP A 150 5.21 -0.24 35.75
C ASP A 150 4.45 1.08 35.56
N VAL A 151 3.58 1.45 36.48
CA VAL A 151 2.83 2.73 36.43
C VAL A 151 3.75 3.98 36.47
N LYS A 152 5.02 3.81 36.83
CA LYS A 152 6.02 4.87 36.80
C LYS A 152 6.65 5.06 35.43
N ASP A 153 6.42 4.13 34.49
CA ASP A 153 6.93 4.19 33.13
C ASP A 153 6.12 5.17 32.29
N GLU A 154 6.65 5.53 31.15
CA GLU A 154 5.97 6.30 30.11
C GLU A 154 5.20 5.35 29.20
N PHE A 155 4.08 5.84 28.63
CA PHE A 155 3.21 5.04 27.80
C PHE A 155 2.87 5.76 26.50
N HIS A 156 2.82 4.97 25.41
CA HIS A 156 2.30 5.40 24.11
C HIS A 156 1.03 4.65 23.84
N VAL A 157 -0.07 5.37 23.68
CA VAL A 157 -1.43 4.79 23.70
C VAL A 157 -2.23 5.22 22.49
N ALA A 158 -2.85 4.28 21.84
CA ALA A 158 -3.78 4.53 20.74
C ALA A 158 -5.15 3.87 21.00
N LEU A 159 -6.20 4.57 20.57
CA LEU A 159 -7.55 4.02 20.61
C LEU A 159 -7.76 3.10 19.41
N MET A 160 -8.37 1.94 19.67
CA MET A 160 -8.55 0.86 18.70
C MET A 160 -9.99 0.46 18.54
N GLU A 161 -10.37 0.17 17.32
CA GLU A 161 -11.62 -0.54 17.02
C GLU A 161 -11.42 -1.54 15.87
N PRO A 162 -12.21 -2.63 15.81
CA PRO A 162 -12.16 -3.55 14.69
C PRO A 162 -12.64 -2.90 13.40
N VAL A 163 -11.91 -3.14 12.31
CA VAL A 163 -12.21 -2.60 10.98
C VAL A 163 -12.19 -3.69 9.92
N LEU A 164 -13.00 -3.53 8.88
CA LEU A 164 -12.90 -4.35 7.69
C LEU A 164 -11.54 -4.10 7.03
N HIS A 165 -10.84 -5.17 6.70
CA HIS A 165 -9.45 -5.07 6.27
C HIS A 165 -9.19 -5.66 4.87
N PHE A 166 -9.71 -6.87 4.61
CA PHE A 166 -9.40 -7.62 3.39
C PHE A 166 -10.53 -8.60 3.06
N THR A 167 -10.79 -8.85 1.78
CA THR A 167 -11.69 -9.90 1.35
C THR A 167 -10.89 -11.13 0.91
N MET A 168 -11.13 -12.30 1.53
CA MET A 168 -10.58 -13.57 1.07
C MET A 168 -11.35 -14.09 -0.13
N GLY A 169 -12.62 -13.75 -0.20
CA GLY A 169 -13.49 -14.05 -1.34
C GLY A 169 -13.21 -13.13 -2.53
N GLY A 170 -13.61 -13.63 -3.69
CA GLY A 170 -13.45 -12.91 -4.95
C GLY A 170 -13.82 -13.78 -6.14
N VAL A 171 -13.30 -13.48 -7.32
CA VAL A 171 -13.44 -14.35 -8.48
C VAL A 171 -12.54 -15.58 -8.32
N GLU A 172 -13.10 -16.77 -8.54
CA GLU A 172 -12.34 -18.02 -8.53
C GLU A 172 -11.37 -18.06 -9.71
N ILE A 173 -10.11 -18.36 -9.43
CA ILE A 173 -9.05 -18.47 -10.43
C ILE A 173 -8.39 -19.85 -10.38
N ASP A 174 -7.79 -20.25 -11.49
CA ASP A 174 -6.88 -21.41 -11.54
C ASP A 174 -5.42 -21.00 -11.23
N ASP A 175 -4.52 -21.99 -11.32
CA ASP A 175 -3.08 -21.82 -11.13
C ASP A 175 -2.41 -20.89 -12.17
N GLN A 176 -3.09 -20.64 -13.31
CA GLN A 176 -2.68 -19.69 -14.34
C GLN A 176 -3.35 -18.31 -14.18
N ALA A 177 -3.99 -18.04 -13.03
CA ALA A 177 -4.73 -16.83 -12.73
C ALA A 177 -5.90 -16.55 -13.70
N ARG A 178 -6.40 -17.57 -14.45
CA ARG A 178 -7.55 -17.42 -15.33
C ARG A 178 -8.83 -17.51 -14.50
N ILE A 179 -9.80 -16.67 -14.80
CA ILE A 179 -11.10 -16.69 -14.13
C ILE A 179 -11.87 -17.94 -14.53
N LEU A 180 -12.39 -18.67 -13.53
CA LEU A 180 -13.22 -19.84 -13.77
C LEU A 180 -14.71 -19.45 -13.92
N ILE A 181 -15.43 -20.19 -14.78
CA ILE A 181 -16.88 -20.04 -14.95
C ILE A 181 -17.65 -20.94 -13.97
N ASP A 182 -18.96 -20.83 -13.92
CA ASP A 182 -19.87 -21.37 -12.90
C ASP A 182 -19.64 -22.83 -12.48
N ASP A 183 -19.15 -23.70 -13.37
CA ASP A 183 -18.83 -25.08 -13.01
C ASP A 183 -17.46 -25.23 -12.30
N GLY A 184 -16.68 -24.14 -12.20
CA GLY A 184 -15.36 -24.11 -11.58
C GLY A 184 -14.30 -24.93 -12.30
N LYS A 185 -14.58 -25.44 -13.51
CA LYS A 185 -13.71 -26.36 -14.25
C LYS A 185 -13.14 -25.73 -15.51
N LYS A 186 -13.83 -24.75 -16.07
CA LYS A 186 -13.42 -24.12 -17.32
C LYS A 186 -13.00 -22.68 -17.10
N PRO A 187 -11.86 -22.27 -17.66
CA PRO A 187 -11.47 -20.87 -17.61
C PRO A 187 -12.29 -20.04 -18.60
N LEU A 188 -12.62 -18.83 -18.20
CA LEU A 188 -13.17 -17.81 -19.08
C LEU A 188 -12.07 -17.30 -20.02
N GLU A 189 -12.28 -17.47 -21.30
CA GLU A 189 -11.26 -17.17 -22.30
C GLU A 189 -10.97 -15.66 -22.36
N GLY A 190 -9.68 -15.31 -22.32
CA GLY A 190 -9.23 -13.93 -22.44
C GLY A 190 -9.36 -13.08 -21.18
N LEU A 191 -9.63 -13.70 -20.01
CA LEU A 191 -9.80 -12.96 -18.77
C LEU A 191 -9.01 -13.58 -17.59
N TRP A 192 -8.25 -12.74 -16.89
CA TRP A 192 -7.44 -13.10 -15.72
C TRP A 192 -7.82 -12.22 -14.54
N ALA A 193 -7.55 -12.70 -13.32
CA ALA A 193 -7.67 -11.90 -12.11
C ALA A 193 -6.47 -12.11 -11.20
N CYS A 194 -6.07 -11.06 -10.49
CA CYS A 194 -4.96 -11.08 -9.55
C CYS A 194 -5.20 -10.10 -8.39
N GLY A 195 -4.40 -10.23 -7.33
CA GLY A 195 -4.52 -9.40 -6.13
C GLY A 195 -5.73 -9.79 -5.28
N GLU A 196 -6.28 -8.84 -4.54
CA GLU A 196 -7.40 -9.09 -3.62
C GLU A 196 -8.67 -9.58 -4.34
N LEU A 197 -8.88 -9.17 -5.59
CA LEU A 197 -10.02 -9.61 -6.41
C LEU A 197 -10.01 -11.12 -6.67
N ALA A 198 -8.82 -11.76 -6.72
CA ALA A 198 -8.68 -13.19 -6.90
C ALA A 198 -8.98 -13.92 -5.58
N GLY A 199 -10.14 -14.55 -5.51
CA GLY A 199 -10.62 -15.28 -4.34
C GLY A 199 -10.03 -16.69 -4.22
N GLY A 200 -10.18 -17.31 -3.03
CA GLY A 200 -9.77 -18.69 -2.76
C GLY A 200 -8.28 -18.88 -2.45
N VAL A 201 -7.46 -17.85 -2.57
CA VAL A 201 -6.00 -17.92 -2.37
C VAL A 201 -5.61 -18.07 -0.89
N HIS A 202 -6.37 -17.45 0.01
CA HIS A 202 -5.98 -17.29 1.42
C HIS A 202 -6.80 -18.15 2.39
N GLY A 203 -7.76 -18.94 1.91
CA GLY A 203 -8.66 -19.72 2.76
C GLY A 203 -9.53 -18.85 3.65
N SER A 204 -9.67 -19.23 4.92
CA SER A 204 -10.57 -18.52 5.85
C SER A 204 -9.95 -17.28 6.50
N ASN A 205 -8.61 -17.16 6.51
CA ASN A 205 -7.94 -16.03 7.17
C ASN A 205 -6.54 -15.79 6.56
N ARG A 206 -6.32 -14.58 6.05
CA ARG A 206 -5.10 -14.20 5.35
C ARG A 206 -3.96 -13.88 6.34
N LEU A 207 -2.76 -14.39 6.04
CA LEU A 207 -1.54 -14.07 6.79
C LEU A 207 -1.08 -12.62 6.55
N GLY A 208 -0.43 -12.03 7.56
CA GLY A 208 0.20 -10.71 7.45
C GLY A 208 1.18 -10.64 6.28
N GLY A 209 1.16 -9.52 5.53
CA GLY A 209 2.06 -9.28 4.38
C GLY A 209 1.68 -9.99 3.07
N SER A 210 0.89 -11.09 3.11
CA SER A 210 0.61 -11.89 1.93
C SER A 210 -0.32 -11.23 0.89
N ALA A 211 -1.00 -10.13 1.22
CA ALA A 211 -1.82 -9.39 0.26
C ALA A 211 -0.97 -8.85 -0.90
N LEU A 212 0.11 -8.13 -0.58
CA LEU A 212 1.02 -7.58 -1.60
C LEU A 212 1.76 -8.69 -2.34
N LEU A 213 2.17 -9.77 -1.65
CA LEU A 213 2.77 -10.94 -2.28
C LEU A 213 1.82 -11.55 -3.33
N GLY A 214 0.55 -11.72 -3.00
CA GLY A 214 -0.48 -12.19 -3.93
C GLY A 214 -0.63 -11.29 -5.16
N CYS A 215 -0.61 -9.97 -4.97
CA CYS A 215 -0.64 -9.01 -6.09
C CYS A 215 0.55 -9.20 -7.03
N VAL A 216 1.77 -9.33 -6.51
CA VAL A 216 2.98 -9.48 -7.32
C VAL A 216 3.02 -10.84 -8.03
N VAL A 217 2.75 -11.93 -7.32
CA VAL A 217 2.84 -13.30 -7.89
C VAL A 217 1.76 -13.49 -8.95
N TYR A 218 0.49 -13.32 -8.58
CA TYR A 218 -0.60 -13.54 -9.55
C TYR A 218 -0.66 -12.46 -10.62
N GLY A 219 -0.20 -11.23 -10.34
CA GLY A 219 -0.05 -10.21 -11.37
C GLY A 219 0.94 -10.60 -12.46
N ARG A 220 2.06 -11.23 -12.11
CA ARG A 220 3.03 -11.77 -13.07
C ARG A 220 2.46 -12.97 -13.84
N VAL A 221 1.80 -13.90 -13.16
CA VAL A 221 1.17 -15.07 -13.79
C VAL A 221 0.10 -14.61 -14.80
N ALA A 222 -0.80 -13.72 -14.36
CA ALA A 222 -1.85 -13.15 -15.21
C ALA A 222 -1.28 -12.40 -16.42
N GLY A 223 -0.26 -11.57 -16.20
CA GLY A 223 0.40 -10.81 -17.27
C GLY A 223 1.06 -11.71 -18.32
N HIS A 224 1.78 -12.75 -17.90
CA HIS A 224 2.36 -13.73 -18.83
C HIS A 224 1.27 -14.51 -19.57
N GLY A 225 0.21 -14.96 -18.86
CA GLY A 225 -0.92 -15.65 -19.45
C GLY A 225 -1.62 -14.80 -20.51
N ALA A 226 -1.91 -13.55 -20.21
CA ALA A 226 -2.55 -12.61 -21.14
C ALA A 226 -1.68 -12.31 -22.37
N ALA A 227 -0.38 -12.12 -22.19
CA ALA A 227 0.56 -11.90 -23.28
C ALA A 227 0.63 -13.11 -24.21
N ASN A 228 0.75 -14.32 -23.66
CA ASN A 228 0.77 -15.56 -24.44
C ASN A 228 -0.55 -15.78 -25.19
N TYR A 229 -1.68 -15.52 -24.55
CA TYR A 229 -3.00 -15.62 -25.18
C TYR A 229 -3.11 -14.64 -26.35
N LEU A 230 -2.74 -13.38 -26.14
CA LEU A 230 -2.77 -12.37 -27.20
C LEU A 230 -1.90 -12.80 -28.39
N PHE A 231 -0.68 -13.26 -28.10
CA PHE A 231 0.27 -13.71 -29.12
C PHE A 231 -0.29 -14.90 -29.92
N GLN A 232 -0.84 -15.91 -29.23
CA GLN A 232 -1.48 -17.06 -29.88
C GLN A 232 -2.70 -16.64 -30.71
N LYS A 233 -3.54 -15.73 -30.22
CA LYS A 233 -4.70 -15.21 -30.99
C LYS A 233 -4.25 -14.46 -32.23
N VAL A 234 -3.23 -13.59 -32.12
CA VAL A 234 -2.67 -12.88 -33.27
C VAL A 234 -2.10 -13.85 -34.31
N LEU A 235 -1.43 -14.93 -33.86
CA LEU A 235 -0.91 -15.95 -34.76
C LEU A 235 -2.00 -16.82 -35.39
N SER A 236 -3.01 -17.25 -34.59
CA SER A 236 -4.06 -18.16 -35.05
C SER A 236 -5.10 -17.50 -35.98
N GLN A 237 -5.46 -16.25 -35.73
CA GLN A 237 -6.34 -15.47 -36.59
C GLN A 237 -5.69 -15.07 -37.93
N GLY A 238 -4.39 -15.32 -38.08
CA GLY A 238 -3.63 -15.18 -39.31
C GLY A 238 -4.00 -16.14 -40.43
N ALA A 239 -4.86 -17.12 -40.17
CA ALA A 239 -5.28 -18.07 -41.20
C ALA A 239 -6.23 -17.49 -42.30
N THR A 240 -6.81 -16.32 -42.08
CA THR A 240 -7.68 -15.63 -43.07
C THR A 240 -7.06 -14.40 -43.73
N SER A 241 -5.95 -13.88 -43.20
CA SER A 241 -5.08 -12.92 -43.86
C SER A 241 -3.66 -13.46 -43.76
N SER A 242 -2.89 -13.46 -44.86
CA SER A 242 -1.61 -14.15 -44.91
C SER A 242 -0.74 -13.75 -43.68
N PRO A 243 -0.04 -14.69 -43.02
CA PRO A 243 0.80 -14.41 -41.87
C PRO A 243 1.83 -13.31 -42.16
N GLN A 244 2.24 -13.17 -43.42
CA GLN A 244 3.13 -12.11 -43.92
C GLN A 244 2.52 -10.71 -43.81
N ALA A 245 1.20 -10.56 -44.09
CA ALA A 245 0.55 -9.25 -44.04
C ALA A 245 0.41 -8.71 -42.61
N ARG A 246 0.45 -9.56 -41.57
CA ARG A 246 0.39 -9.15 -40.16
C ARG A 246 1.76 -8.96 -39.55
N LEU A 247 2.76 -9.74 -39.95
CA LEU A 247 4.16 -9.49 -39.56
C LEU A 247 4.68 -8.19 -40.14
N GLN A 248 4.12 -7.73 -41.27
CA GLN A 248 4.43 -6.42 -41.84
C GLN A 248 3.82 -5.24 -41.05
N GLN A 249 2.90 -5.48 -40.12
CA GLN A 249 2.32 -4.43 -39.28
C GLN A 249 3.16 -4.15 -38.01
N ILE A 250 4.10 -5.02 -37.67
CA ILE A 250 4.99 -4.85 -36.52
C ILE A 250 6.43 -4.87 -37.00
N SER A 251 7.08 -3.73 -36.97
CA SER A 251 8.51 -3.62 -37.21
C SER A 251 9.25 -3.57 -35.90
N LEU A 252 10.14 -4.54 -35.68
CA LEU A 252 11.06 -4.55 -34.53
C LEU A 252 12.41 -3.99 -35.00
N HIS A 253 12.77 -2.83 -34.50
CA HIS A 253 14.05 -2.23 -34.79
C HIS A 253 14.96 -2.39 -33.57
N ILE A 254 16.06 -3.15 -33.74
CA ILE A 254 17.11 -3.30 -32.74
C ILE A 254 18.27 -2.41 -33.20
N ASP A 255 18.52 -1.34 -32.46
CA ASP A 255 19.64 -0.46 -32.73
C ASP A 255 20.94 -1.05 -32.16
N PRO A 256 21.86 -1.53 -33.01
CA PRO A 256 23.13 -2.10 -32.55
C PRO A 256 24.04 -1.10 -31.86
N ALA A 257 23.84 0.20 -32.09
CA ALA A 257 24.60 1.27 -31.44
C ALA A 257 24.08 1.61 -30.03
N ARG A 258 22.91 1.06 -29.64
CA ARG A 258 22.30 1.28 -28.33
C ARG A 258 21.81 -0.05 -27.73
N PRO A 259 22.71 -0.85 -27.12
CA PRO A 259 22.36 -2.13 -26.54
C PRO A 259 21.22 -2.00 -25.52
N GLY A 260 20.17 -2.82 -25.67
CA GLY A 260 19.01 -2.85 -24.78
C GLY A 260 17.82 -2.00 -25.23
N ARG A 261 17.89 -1.26 -26.33
CA ARG A 261 16.76 -0.52 -26.89
C ARG A 261 16.12 -1.31 -28.03
N ILE A 262 14.85 -1.66 -27.86
CA ILE A 262 14.01 -2.24 -28.90
C ILE A 262 12.91 -1.22 -29.19
N THR A 263 12.83 -0.74 -30.44
CA THR A 263 11.71 0.08 -30.91
C THR A 263 10.71 -0.83 -31.60
N VAL A 264 9.46 -0.75 -31.20
CA VAL A 264 8.36 -1.48 -31.82
C VAL A 264 7.49 -0.46 -32.55
N ASP A 265 7.52 -0.49 -33.87
CA ASP A 265 6.66 0.35 -34.69
C ASP A 265 5.42 -0.43 -35.16
N TRP A 266 4.25 0.14 -34.88
CA TRP A 266 2.96 -0.39 -35.32
C TRP A 266 2.48 0.34 -36.56
N ASN A 267 2.49 -0.35 -37.68
CA ASN A 267 2.02 0.22 -38.95
C ASN A 267 0.52 -0.07 -39.14
N SER A 268 -0.33 0.91 -38.88
CA SER A 268 -1.81 0.81 -39.05
C SER A 268 -2.26 1.04 -40.51
N GLY A 269 -1.40 0.79 -41.49
CA GLY A 269 -1.71 0.97 -42.89
C GLY A 269 -2.81 -0.01 -43.37
N ALA A 270 -3.86 0.52 -44.02
CA ALA A 270 -4.89 -0.26 -44.67
C ALA A 270 -4.29 -1.21 -45.73
N PRO A 271 -4.87 -2.41 -45.96
CA PRO A 271 -4.35 -3.35 -46.92
C PRO A 271 -4.49 -2.78 -48.35
N GLY A 272 -3.38 -2.48 -48.98
CA GLY A 272 -3.39 -2.03 -50.39
C GLY A 272 -2.22 -1.17 -50.87
N ALA A 273 -1.30 -0.75 -50.01
CA ALA A 273 -0.15 0.04 -50.42
C ALA A 273 1.05 -0.86 -50.77
N SER A 274 1.32 -1.07 -52.05
CA SER A 274 2.56 -1.66 -52.53
C SER A 274 3.73 -0.69 -52.36
N TYR A 275 4.73 -1.04 -51.58
CA TYR A 275 6.00 -0.29 -51.51
C TYR A 275 6.94 -0.80 -52.58
N GLY A 276 7.10 0.00 -53.64
CA GLY A 276 8.26 -0.11 -54.54
C GLY A 276 9.52 0.39 -53.86
N ALA A 277 10.55 -0.42 -53.89
CA ALA A 277 11.88 -0.03 -53.43
C ALA A 277 12.42 1.10 -54.33
N GLN A 278 12.68 2.27 -53.75
CA GLN A 278 13.62 3.26 -54.30
C GLN A 278 14.61 3.68 -53.22
N SER A 279 15.84 3.36 -53.51
CA SER A 279 17.04 3.92 -52.86
C SER A 279 17.18 5.41 -53.18
N GLY A 280 17.31 6.24 -52.17
CA GLY A 280 17.60 7.66 -52.36
C GLY A 280 17.81 8.36 -51.02
N ASP A 281 19.06 8.78 -50.80
CA ASP A 281 19.46 9.71 -49.76
C ASP A 281 18.61 10.97 -49.78
N GLN A 282 18.11 11.40 -48.63
CA GLN A 282 17.87 12.81 -48.31
C GLN A 282 17.60 13.03 -46.81
N PRO A 283 17.81 14.23 -46.28
CA PRO A 283 18.15 14.49 -44.88
C PRO A 283 16.97 14.81 -43.98
N GLU A 284 17.26 14.91 -42.70
CA GLU A 284 16.35 15.19 -41.59
C GLU A 284 15.28 16.25 -41.86
N GLY A 285 14.01 15.82 -41.85
CA GLY A 285 12.84 16.68 -41.95
C GLY A 285 11.83 16.41 -40.84
N GLN A 286 11.46 17.46 -40.15
CA GLN A 286 10.47 17.54 -39.08
C GLN A 286 9.16 16.88 -39.48
N VAL A 287 8.66 15.99 -38.64
CA VAL A 287 7.29 15.43 -38.78
C VAL A 287 6.31 16.32 -38.04
N SER A 288 5.51 17.06 -38.81
CA SER A 288 4.32 17.75 -38.32
C SER A 288 3.16 16.77 -38.18
N THR A 289 2.55 16.68 -37.00
CA THR A 289 1.31 15.97 -36.76
C THR A 289 0.12 16.84 -37.17
N SER A 290 -0.57 16.48 -38.26
CA SER A 290 -1.87 17.02 -38.59
C SER A 290 -2.99 16.17 -37.94
N ALA A 291 -3.82 16.83 -37.14
CA ALA A 291 -5.00 16.27 -36.53
C ALA A 291 -6.12 16.10 -37.57
N VAL A 292 -6.77 14.95 -37.59
CA VAL A 292 -8.05 14.76 -38.29
C VAL A 292 -9.16 14.97 -37.24
N GLN A 293 -9.96 16.01 -37.47
CA GLN A 293 -11.22 16.25 -36.78
C GLN A 293 -12.28 15.27 -37.27
N ASN A 294 -13.00 14.66 -36.36
CA ASN A 294 -14.32 14.12 -36.64
C ASN A 294 -15.29 14.71 -35.58
N ASP A 295 -16.19 15.54 -36.07
CA ASP A 295 -17.34 16.06 -35.36
C ASP A 295 -18.37 14.94 -35.17
N ASN A 296 -18.76 14.67 -33.93
CA ASN A 296 -20.16 14.51 -33.58
C ASN A 296 -20.40 14.69 -32.08
N ALA A 297 -21.32 15.58 -31.80
CA ALA A 297 -21.71 16.05 -30.49
C ALA A 297 -22.58 15.03 -29.74
N SER A 298 -22.42 14.89 -28.43
CA SER A 298 -23.26 15.45 -27.38
C SER A 298 -22.99 14.87 -26.00
N SER A 299 -22.89 15.80 -25.07
CA SER A 299 -23.28 15.82 -23.66
C SER A 299 -22.49 15.03 -22.61
N SER A 300 -21.85 15.85 -21.77
CA SER A 300 -21.73 15.83 -20.30
C SER A 300 -20.86 14.78 -19.62
N GLY A 301 -19.82 15.29 -18.95
CA GLY A 301 -19.07 14.60 -17.88
C GLY A 301 -17.62 15.05 -17.82
N LYS A 302 -17.31 15.96 -16.93
CA LYS A 302 -16.00 16.56 -16.71
C LYS A 302 -15.00 15.55 -16.14
N ASP A 303 -13.73 15.80 -16.47
CA ASP A 303 -12.48 15.32 -15.96
C ASP A 303 -11.84 14.12 -16.68
N ALA A 304 -11.09 14.45 -17.72
CA ALA A 304 -10.03 13.59 -18.26
C ALA A 304 -8.69 14.34 -18.23
N GLY A 305 -7.74 13.74 -17.53
CA GLY A 305 -6.42 14.27 -17.27
C GLY A 305 -5.63 14.62 -18.53
N LYS A 306 -4.93 15.71 -18.47
CA LYS A 306 -3.98 16.18 -19.48
C LYS A 306 -2.84 15.19 -19.67
N VAL A 307 -2.66 14.70 -20.89
CA VAL A 307 -1.44 14.03 -21.34
C VAL A 307 -0.29 15.03 -21.30
N LYS A 308 0.70 14.78 -20.44
CA LYS A 308 1.90 15.61 -20.31
C LYS A 308 2.87 15.31 -21.45
N LYS A 309 3.45 16.37 -22.02
CA LYS A 309 4.59 16.35 -22.96
C LYS A 309 5.81 15.66 -22.32
N PRO A 310 6.74 15.07 -23.11
CA PRO A 310 7.96 14.46 -22.57
C PRO A 310 8.78 15.50 -21.80
N ALA A 311 9.17 15.14 -20.60
CA ALA A 311 9.92 16.00 -19.70
C ALA A 311 11.34 16.25 -20.22
N LYS A 312 11.77 17.52 -20.19
CA LYS A 312 13.17 17.90 -20.28
C LYS A 312 13.92 17.24 -19.13
N LYS A 313 15.10 16.65 -19.42
CA LYS A 313 16.03 16.18 -18.40
C LYS A 313 16.32 17.37 -17.48
N LEU A 314 15.90 17.32 -16.22
CA LEU A 314 16.24 18.34 -15.23
C LEU A 314 17.75 18.25 -14.98
N GLU A 315 18.47 19.33 -15.26
CA GLU A 315 19.82 19.50 -14.75
C GLU A 315 19.73 19.79 -13.26
N ILE A 316 20.24 18.87 -12.45
CA ILE A 316 20.33 19.06 -10.99
C ILE A 316 21.38 20.15 -10.77
N PRO A 317 21.03 21.32 -10.18
CA PRO A 317 22.00 22.35 -9.90
C PRO A 317 23.01 21.84 -8.88
N ASP A 318 24.29 22.01 -9.16
CA ASP A 318 25.39 21.72 -8.22
C ASP A 318 25.45 22.84 -7.16
N LYS A 319 24.49 22.84 -6.23
CA LYS A 319 24.37 23.82 -5.16
C LYS A 319 24.23 23.09 -3.82
N GLU A 320 25.11 23.42 -2.89
CA GLU A 320 25.05 22.92 -1.54
C GLU A 320 24.14 23.78 -0.66
N PHE A 321 23.33 23.11 0.19
CA PHE A 321 22.46 23.75 1.17
C PHE A 321 22.81 23.22 2.55
N THR A 322 22.84 24.12 3.54
CA THR A 322 23.02 23.71 4.93
C THR A 322 21.70 23.22 5.53
N SER A 323 21.80 22.41 6.60
CA SER A 323 20.60 21.95 7.33
C SER A 323 19.75 23.11 7.87
N GLU A 324 20.40 24.22 8.23
CA GLU A 324 19.69 25.43 8.70
C GLU A 324 18.96 26.17 7.57
N GLU A 325 19.45 26.08 6.35
CA GLU A 325 18.73 26.59 5.16
C GLU A 325 17.52 25.73 4.85
N ILE A 326 17.68 24.40 4.81
CA ILE A 326 16.57 23.45 4.57
C ILE A 326 15.49 23.61 5.65
N ALA A 327 15.87 23.83 6.91
CA ALA A 327 14.93 24.00 8.04
C ALA A 327 13.99 25.21 7.89
N LYS A 328 14.30 26.19 7.04
CA LYS A 328 13.42 27.34 6.77
C LYS A 328 12.23 26.98 5.89
N HIS A 329 12.34 25.94 5.07
CA HIS A 329 11.33 25.47 4.10
C HIS A 329 10.45 24.37 4.74
N ASN A 330 9.65 24.73 5.76
CA ASN A 330 8.92 23.79 6.61
C ASN A 330 7.38 23.99 6.62
N THR A 331 6.84 24.68 5.62
CA THR A 331 5.40 24.91 5.47
C THR A 331 4.82 24.09 4.30
N LYS A 332 3.48 24.07 4.17
CA LYS A 332 2.82 23.39 3.05
C LYS A 332 3.10 24.10 1.72
N GLU A 333 3.24 25.40 1.75
CA GLU A 333 3.47 26.27 0.58
C GLU A 333 4.94 26.34 0.18
N ASP A 334 5.85 25.92 1.07
CA ASP A 334 7.30 25.89 0.87
C ASP A 334 7.89 24.75 1.71
N CYS A 335 7.99 23.57 1.08
CA CYS A 335 8.32 22.32 1.74
C CYS A 335 9.54 21.67 1.10
N TRP A 336 10.63 21.67 1.84
CA TRP A 336 11.86 20.96 1.47
C TRP A 336 12.15 19.84 2.45
N VAL A 337 12.76 18.76 1.95
CA VAL A 337 13.27 17.65 2.78
C VAL A 337 14.68 17.28 2.34
N SER A 338 15.49 16.80 3.24
CA SER A 338 16.77 16.17 2.90
C SER A 338 16.58 14.66 2.83
N VAL A 339 17.08 14.03 1.76
CA VAL A 339 17.06 12.56 1.59
C VAL A 339 18.37 12.11 0.96
N ASN A 340 19.07 11.21 1.64
CA ASN A 340 20.35 10.64 1.19
C ASN A 340 21.39 11.73 0.81
N GLY A 341 21.41 12.84 1.55
CA GLY A 341 22.30 13.97 1.32
C GLY A 341 21.89 14.90 0.16
N MET A 342 20.70 14.70 -0.41
CA MET A 342 20.12 15.60 -1.42
C MET A 342 19.03 16.47 -0.79
N ALA A 343 19.03 17.77 -1.09
CA ALA A 343 17.93 18.68 -0.75
C ALA A 343 16.88 18.62 -1.85
N LEU A 344 15.65 18.27 -1.50
CA LEU A 344 14.53 18.10 -2.42
C LEU A 344 13.44 19.13 -2.12
N ASP A 345 13.13 19.98 -3.08
CA ASP A 345 11.91 20.79 -3.04
C ASP A 345 10.71 19.93 -3.45
N VAL A 346 9.90 19.59 -2.48
CA VAL A 346 8.73 18.71 -2.66
C VAL A 346 7.41 19.47 -2.55
N THR A 347 7.44 20.80 -2.58
CA THR A 347 6.26 21.66 -2.43
C THR A 347 5.16 21.28 -3.41
N HIS A 348 5.49 21.14 -4.70
CA HIS A 348 4.53 20.80 -5.74
C HIS A 348 4.17 19.31 -5.80
N PHE A 349 4.96 18.47 -5.14
CA PHE A 349 4.75 17.03 -5.11
C PHE A 349 3.84 16.58 -3.96
N LEU A 350 3.62 17.43 -2.95
CA LEU A 350 2.84 17.08 -1.74
C LEU A 350 1.47 16.47 -2.06
N GLU A 351 0.72 17.06 -2.98
CA GLU A 351 -0.63 16.58 -3.34
C GLU A 351 -0.61 15.32 -4.21
N ASN A 352 0.50 15.03 -4.86
CA ASN A 352 0.67 13.87 -5.74
C ASN A 352 1.35 12.69 -5.03
N HIS A 353 1.81 12.87 -3.79
CA HIS A 353 2.48 11.81 -3.05
C HIS A 353 1.52 10.67 -2.69
N PRO A 354 1.81 9.40 -3.04
CA PRO A 354 0.92 8.26 -2.78
C PRO A 354 0.56 8.07 -1.30
N GLY A 355 1.47 8.43 -0.38
CA GLY A 355 1.26 8.42 1.07
C GLY A 355 0.48 9.63 1.61
N GLY A 356 0.05 10.54 0.73
CA GLY A 356 -0.60 11.80 1.05
C GLY A 356 0.36 12.89 1.55
N PRO A 357 -0.06 14.17 1.51
CA PRO A 357 0.81 15.32 1.84
C PRO A 357 1.30 15.30 3.29
N LYS A 358 0.51 14.79 4.22
CA LYS A 358 0.88 14.73 5.65
C LYS A 358 2.11 13.86 5.91
N ALA A 359 2.36 12.85 5.09
CA ALA A 359 3.51 11.98 5.25
C ALA A 359 4.84 12.73 5.05
N ILE A 360 4.89 13.62 4.06
CA ILE A 360 6.06 14.46 3.79
C ILE A 360 6.15 15.63 4.77
N LEU A 361 5.02 16.30 5.05
CA LEU A 361 4.99 17.48 5.93
C LEU A 361 5.50 17.22 7.36
N LEU A 362 5.49 15.98 7.83
CA LEU A 362 6.12 15.59 9.10
C LEU A 362 7.64 15.86 9.12
N TYR A 363 8.25 15.80 7.96
CA TYR A 363 9.69 15.94 7.75
C TYR A 363 10.05 17.23 7.02
N ALA A 364 9.09 18.14 6.83
CA ALA A 364 9.34 19.43 6.22
C ALA A 364 10.45 20.19 6.97
N GLY A 365 11.45 20.63 6.24
CA GLY A 365 12.63 21.28 6.77
C GLY A 365 13.63 20.35 7.49
N LYS A 366 13.51 19.02 7.36
CA LYS A 366 14.32 18.05 8.11
C LYS A 366 14.92 16.98 7.21
N ASP A 367 15.82 16.18 7.78
CA ASP A 367 16.31 14.95 7.15
C ASP A 367 15.27 13.84 7.30
N ALA A 368 14.83 13.28 6.17
CA ALA A 368 13.89 12.19 6.05
C ALA A 368 14.54 10.90 5.50
N THR A 369 15.87 10.82 5.50
CA THR A 369 16.63 9.72 4.89
C THR A 369 16.24 8.35 5.43
N GLU A 370 16.12 8.22 6.75
CA GLU A 370 15.79 6.94 7.38
C GLU A 370 14.40 6.47 6.97
N GLU A 371 13.40 7.35 7.06
CA GLU A 371 12.01 7.07 6.75
C GLU A 371 11.81 6.83 5.24
N PHE A 372 12.49 7.61 4.42
CA PHE A 372 12.43 7.42 2.98
C PHE A 372 12.98 6.06 2.56
N ASN A 373 14.16 5.67 3.05
CA ASN A 373 14.79 4.40 2.71
C ASN A 373 14.04 3.17 3.24
N MET A 374 13.20 3.33 4.27
CA MET A 374 12.33 2.25 4.75
C MET A 374 11.10 2.01 3.88
N LEU A 375 10.60 3.04 3.20
CA LEU A 375 9.32 3.00 2.49
C LEU A 375 9.47 3.01 0.97
N HIS A 376 10.63 3.42 0.44
CA HIS A 376 10.86 3.64 -0.98
C HIS A 376 12.12 2.93 -1.47
N ASP A 377 12.10 2.53 -2.74
CA ASP A 377 13.33 2.12 -3.42
C ASP A 377 14.26 3.34 -3.59
N LYS A 378 15.58 3.12 -3.48
CA LYS A 378 16.58 4.20 -3.59
C LYS A 378 16.55 4.95 -4.90
N ASN A 379 16.02 4.33 -5.96
CA ASN A 379 15.94 4.90 -7.30
C ASN A 379 14.68 5.75 -7.54
N VAL A 380 13.75 5.82 -6.56
CA VAL A 380 12.48 6.56 -6.73
C VAL A 380 12.72 8.04 -6.96
N ILE A 381 13.72 8.63 -6.30
CA ILE A 381 14.08 10.05 -6.49
C ILE A 381 14.50 10.33 -7.93
N GLU A 382 15.29 9.45 -8.55
CA GLU A 382 15.73 9.62 -9.94
C GLU A 382 14.58 9.51 -10.95
N VAL A 383 13.57 8.72 -10.64
CA VAL A 383 12.39 8.52 -11.50
C VAL A 383 11.43 9.71 -11.39
N GLU A 384 11.18 10.22 -10.18
CA GLU A 384 10.23 11.31 -9.94
C GLU A 384 10.79 12.69 -10.32
N ILE A 385 12.11 12.90 -10.23
CA ILE A 385 12.77 14.13 -10.70
C ILE A 385 12.77 14.21 -12.23
N SER A 386 12.57 13.08 -12.94
CA SER A 386 12.49 13.03 -14.40
C SER A 386 11.07 13.26 -14.94
N LEU A 387 10.08 13.50 -14.08
CA LEU A 387 8.69 13.86 -14.41
C LEU A 387 8.43 15.35 -14.21
#